data_41fe5d0cba889c4dd4afac4a53fa41cc
#
_entry.id   41fe5d0cba889c4dd4afac4a53fa41cc
#
_cell.length_a   1.000
_cell.length_b   1.000
_cell.length_c   1.000
_cell.angle_alpha   90.00
_cell.angle_beta   90.00
_cell.angle_gamma   90.00
#
_symmetry.space_group_name_H-M   'P 1'
#
loop_
_entity.id
_entity.type
_entity.pdbx_description
1 polymer ?
#
loop_
_entity_poly.entity_id
_entity_poly.type
_entity_poly.pdbx_seq_one_letter_code
_entity_poly.pdbx_strand_id
1 'polypeptide(L)'
;QIEYYADDYITKELGISHEKMIGNPSAFAGMMKHIYMHLFKANPAERKTIWVTGTNLDLDNIELLDQLWDVYTGLCYRYQKKPTILNFAIMVGVANDTITTWINGTIRGGTSSAHSRAAKRWKMESESALFDGATEKNSIGCIFALKACHGYAEAAQEIRVTTGTTAQESREEIAQKYADSLELPEPEAPEL
;
A
#
# COMPACT_ATOMS: atom_id res chain seq x y z
N GLN A 1 26.54 -7.77 7.40
CA GLN A 1 26.79 -6.43 6.80
C GLN A 1 25.53 -5.57 6.81
N ILE A 2 24.34 -6.08 6.44
CA ILE A 2 23.09 -5.31 6.46
C ILE A 2 22.81 -4.73 7.84
N GLU A 3 22.93 -5.54 8.89
CA GLU A 3 22.73 -5.07 10.27
C GLU A 3 23.74 -4.00 10.68
N TYR A 4 24.97 -4.11 10.23
CA TYR A 4 25.99 -3.08 10.47
C TYR A 4 25.57 -1.72 9.88
N TYR A 5 25.12 -1.67 8.63
CA TYR A 5 24.67 -0.43 8.01
C TYR A 5 23.33 0.06 8.55
N ALA A 6 22.49 -0.82 9.03
CA ALA A 6 21.28 -0.44 9.75
C ALA A 6 21.63 0.29 11.07
N ASP A 7 22.58 -0.27 11.84
CA ASP A 7 23.07 0.32 13.07
C ASP A 7 23.85 1.63 12.84
N ASP A 8 24.70 1.65 11.83
CA ASP A 8 25.45 2.84 11.39
C ASP A 8 24.53 4.02 11.07
N TYR A 9 23.45 3.76 10.34
CA TYR A 9 22.45 4.77 10.02
C TYR A 9 21.77 5.34 11.27
N ILE A 10 21.37 4.46 12.19
CA ILE A 10 20.67 4.86 13.41
C ILE A 10 21.57 5.67 14.33
N THR A 11 22.80 5.18 14.54
CA THR A 11 23.71 5.72 15.54
C THR A 11 24.50 6.91 15.03
N LYS A 12 24.98 6.89 13.79
CA LYS A 12 25.83 7.94 13.23
C LYS A 12 25.09 8.97 12.41
N GLU A 13 24.19 8.54 11.50
CA GLU A 13 23.47 9.47 10.64
C GLU A 13 22.32 10.17 11.39
N LEU A 14 21.50 9.40 12.13
CA LEU A 14 20.38 9.97 12.88
C LEU A 14 20.74 10.39 14.29
N GLY A 15 21.77 9.80 14.91
CA GLY A 15 22.16 10.07 16.29
C GLY A 15 21.07 9.75 17.31
N ILE A 16 20.24 8.73 17.04
CA ILE A 16 19.12 8.32 17.89
C ILE A 16 19.32 6.90 18.45
N SER A 17 18.57 6.57 19.49
CA SER A 17 18.53 5.19 20.00
C SER A 17 17.66 4.31 19.11
N HIS A 18 17.92 2.99 19.12
CA HIS A 18 17.11 2.00 18.42
C HIS A 18 15.63 2.05 18.80
N GLU A 19 15.31 2.38 20.03
CA GLU A 19 13.93 2.54 20.51
C GLU A 19 13.19 3.65 19.79
N LYS A 20 13.87 4.76 19.44
CA LYS A 20 13.28 5.88 18.70
C LYS A 20 13.04 5.58 17.22
N MET A 21 13.59 4.49 16.69
CA MET A 21 13.26 3.96 15.36
C MET A 21 11.86 3.35 15.33
N ILE A 22 11.42 2.79 16.47
CA ILE A 22 10.08 2.19 16.59
C ILE A 22 9.04 3.29 16.34
N GLY A 23 8.13 3.04 15.41
CA GLY A 23 7.08 4.00 15.09
C GLY A 23 7.48 5.14 14.13
N ASN A 24 8.75 5.23 13.70
CA ASN A 24 9.19 6.26 12.73
C ASN A 24 9.31 5.69 11.30
N PRO A 25 8.29 5.87 10.43
CA PRO A 25 8.32 5.34 9.07
C PRO A 25 9.40 5.96 8.19
N SER A 26 9.62 7.28 8.33
CA SER A 26 10.59 8.02 7.51
C SER A 26 12.02 7.58 7.81
N ALA A 27 12.35 7.40 9.11
CA ALA A 27 13.66 6.90 9.52
C ALA A 27 13.90 5.47 9.02
N PHE A 28 12.88 4.60 9.06
CA PHE A 28 13.00 3.24 8.54
C PHE A 28 13.23 3.22 7.02
N ALA A 29 12.49 4.04 6.25
CA ALA A 29 12.72 4.16 4.81
C ALA A 29 14.11 4.72 4.48
N GLY A 30 14.58 5.68 5.28
CA GLY A 30 15.95 6.21 5.20
C GLY A 30 17.01 5.14 5.43
N MET A 31 16.80 4.27 6.44
CA MET A 31 17.67 3.13 6.73
C MET A 31 17.75 2.15 5.54
N MET A 32 16.61 1.82 4.91
CA MET A 32 16.60 0.97 3.71
C MET A 32 17.42 1.59 2.58
N LYS A 33 17.27 2.89 2.36
CA LYS A 33 18.05 3.62 1.36
C LYS A 33 19.54 3.67 1.70
N HIS A 34 19.90 3.84 2.97
CA HIS A 34 21.29 3.83 3.44
C HIS A 34 21.95 2.46 3.19
N ILE A 35 21.27 1.37 3.53
CA ILE A 35 21.72 0.01 3.25
C ILE A 35 21.95 -0.18 1.75
N TYR A 36 21.00 0.23 0.92
CA TYR A 36 21.15 0.19 -0.55
C TYR A 36 22.40 0.92 -1.02
N MET A 37 22.60 2.15 -0.55
CA MET A 37 23.70 2.99 -1.01
C MET A 37 25.07 2.42 -0.70
N HIS A 38 25.21 1.70 0.40
CA HIS A 38 26.48 1.16 0.88
C HIS A 38 26.75 -0.30 0.46
N LEU A 39 25.69 -1.11 0.26
CA LEU A 39 25.86 -2.53 -0.05
C LEU A 39 25.46 -2.92 -1.47
N PHE A 40 24.38 -2.32 -1.97
CA PHE A 40 23.73 -2.86 -3.17
C PHE A 40 23.77 -1.92 -4.38
N LYS A 41 24.18 -0.68 -4.20
CA LYS A 41 24.27 0.26 -5.31
C LYS A 41 25.32 -0.18 -6.32
N ALA A 42 24.91 -0.37 -7.56
CA ALA A 42 25.80 -0.70 -8.64
C ALA A 42 26.80 0.43 -8.89
N ASN A 43 28.07 0.08 -9.06
CA ASN A 43 29.09 1.04 -9.47
C ASN A 43 28.83 1.49 -10.92
N PRO A 44 28.65 2.78 -11.20
CA PRO A 44 28.41 3.28 -12.55
C PRO A 44 29.52 2.88 -13.55
N ALA A 45 30.77 2.79 -13.07
CA ALA A 45 31.91 2.42 -13.92
C ALA A 45 31.88 0.95 -14.37
N GLU A 46 31.17 0.08 -13.66
CA GLU A 46 31.07 -1.35 -13.95
C GLU A 46 29.84 -1.69 -14.80
N ARG A 47 28.99 -0.70 -15.09
CA ARG A 47 27.79 -0.89 -15.90
C ARG A 47 28.15 -1.17 -17.35
N LYS A 48 27.91 -2.39 -17.81
CA LYS A 48 28.11 -2.80 -19.20
C LYS A 48 27.01 -2.36 -20.16
N THR A 49 25.85 -1.97 -19.67
CA THR A 49 24.69 -1.59 -20.50
C THR A 49 23.84 -0.51 -19.81
N ILE A 50 23.11 0.29 -20.59
CA ILE A 50 22.20 1.36 -20.15
C ILE A 50 21.02 0.81 -19.33
N TRP A 51 20.70 -0.47 -19.49
CA TRP A 51 19.54 -1.15 -18.91
C TRP A 51 19.83 -1.86 -17.58
N VAL A 52 21.02 -1.68 -17.01
CA VAL A 52 21.37 -2.33 -15.75
C VAL A 52 20.58 -1.72 -14.61
N THR A 53 19.93 -2.58 -13.85
CA THR A 53 19.31 -2.27 -12.56
C THR A 53 20.26 -1.47 -11.68
N GLY A 54 19.74 -0.60 -10.81
CA GLY A 54 20.55 0.19 -9.88
C GLY A 54 21.29 -0.64 -8.84
N THR A 55 21.25 -1.96 -8.91
CA THR A 55 21.83 -2.91 -7.94
C THR A 55 23.02 -3.67 -8.51
N ASN A 56 23.97 -4.04 -7.64
CA ASN A 56 25.08 -4.96 -7.92
C ASN A 56 24.73 -6.43 -7.65
N LEU A 57 23.49 -6.70 -7.19
CA LEU A 57 23.04 -8.07 -6.94
C LEU A 57 22.86 -8.84 -8.25
N ASP A 58 23.23 -10.11 -8.21
CA ASP A 58 22.83 -11.06 -9.24
C ASP A 58 21.36 -11.41 -9.05
N LEU A 59 20.52 -10.86 -9.93
CA LEU A 59 19.06 -11.07 -9.87
C LEU A 59 18.63 -12.47 -10.32
N ASP A 60 19.52 -13.26 -10.91
CA ASP A 60 19.25 -14.65 -11.25
C ASP A 60 19.48 -15.58 -10.03
N ASN A 61 20.21 -15.11 -9.01
CA ASN A 61 20.42 -15.83 -7.75
C ASN A 61 19.23 -15.61 -6.78
N ILE A 62 18.16 -16.36 -7.02
CA ILE A 62 16.93 -16.24 -6.23
C ILE A 62 17.11 -16.68 -4.77
N GLU A 63 18.02 -17.58 -4.49
CA GLU A 63 18.30 -18.05 -3.13
C GLU A 63 18.90 -16.92 -2.28
N LEU A 64 19.81 -16.15 -2.85
CA LEU A 64 20.36 -14.95 -2.19
C LEU A 64 19.25 -13.89 -1.96
N LEU A 65 18.41 -13.64 -2.96
CA LEU A 65 17.31 -12.68 -2.83
C LEU A 65 16.31 -13.11 -1.76
N ASP A 66 16.07 -14.40 -1.63
CA ASP A 66 15.18 -14.97 -0.63
C ASP A 66 15.76 -14.82 0.80
N GLN A 67 17.07 -15.06 0.96
CA GLN A 67 17.78 -14.79 2.21
C GLN A 67 17.77 -13.29 2.57
N LEU A 68 17.92 -12.41 1.58
CA LEU A 68 17.82 -10.96 1.79
C LEU A 68 16.43 -10.53 2.23
N TRP A 69 15.38 -11.19 1.72
CA TRP A 69 14.02 -11.00 2.19
C TRP A 69 13.86 -11.38 3.66
N ASP A 70 14.40 -12.51 4.07
CA ASP A 70 14.34 -12.98 5.47
C ASP A 70 15.07 -12.00 6.41
N VAL A 71 16.22 -11.47 6.01
CA VAL A 71 16.94 -10.43 6.78
C VAL A 71 16.11 -9.14 6.85
N TYR A 72 15.52 -8.72 5.73
CA TYR A 72 14.67 -7.53 5.68
C TYR A 72 13.45 -7.64 6.60
N THR A 73 12.75 -8.79 6.56
CA THR A 73 11.58 -9.02 7.44
C THR A 73 11.99 -9.05 8.91
N GLY A 74 13.15 -9.60 9.22
CA GLY A 74 13.75 -9.54 10.57
C GLY A 74 13.95 -8.10 11.05
N LEU A 75 14.46 -7.21 10.18
CA LEU A 75 14.56 -5.78 10.49
C LEU A 75 13.18 -5.14 10.68
N CYS A 76 12.21 -5.47 9.83
CA CYS A 76 10.85 -4.97 9.97
C CYS A 76 10.26 -5.33 11.34
N TYR A 77 10.35 -6.58 11.77
CA TYR A 77 9.84 -7.01 13.08
C TYR A 77 10.59 -6.36 14.24
N ARG A 78 11.92 -6.24 14.15
CA ARG A 78 12.74 -5.56 15.18
C ARG A 78 12.27 -4.12 15.41
N TYR A 79 11.92 -3.39 14.36
CA TYR A 79 11.47 -2.00 14.44
C TYR A 79 9.95 -1.82 14.37
N GLN A 80 9.18 -2.90 14.57
CA GLN A 80 7.72 -2.91 14.54
C GLN A 80 7.14 -2.30 13.25
N LYS A 81 7.75 -2.61 12.12
CA LYS A 81 7.27 -2.24 10.79
C LYS A 81 6.63 -3.43 10.10
N LYS A 82 5.62 -3.14 9.31
CA LYS A 82 5.05 -4.15 8.43
C LYS A 82 5.96 -4.31 7.21
N PRO A 83 6.38 -5.55 6.86
CA PRO A 83 7.16 -5.77 5.67
C PRO A 83 6.34 -5.41 4.43
N THR A 84 6.98 -4.73 3.48
CA THR A 84 6.37 -4.38 2.20
C THR A 84 7.35 -4.66 1.07
N ILE A 85 6.85 -5.11 -0.05
CA ILE A 85 7.67 -5.33 -1.26
C ILE A 85 8.37 -4.05 -1.68
N LEU A 86 7.72 -2.90 -1.53
CA LEU A 86 8.29 -1.61 -1.91
C LEU A 86 9.55 -1.27 -1.10
N ASN A 87 9.52 -1.41 0.22
CA ASN A 87 10.70 -1.14 1.06
C ASN A 87 11.82 -2.16 0.82
N PHE A 88 11.48 -3.42 0.56
CA PHE A 88 12.46 -4.41 0.14
C PHE A 88 13.12 -4.03 -1.19
N ALA A 89 12.32 -3.64 -2.18
CA ALA A 89 12.80 -3.17 -3.47
C ALA A 89 13.78 -1.99 -3.33
N ILE A 90 13.45 -1.03 -2.44
CA ILE A 90 14.35 0.10 -2.10
C ILE A 90 15.67 -0.40 -1.49
N MET A 91 15.60 -1.33 -0.53
CA MET A 91 16.79 -1.85 0.15
C MET A 91 17.74 -2.56 -0.80
N VAL A 92 17.23 -3.37 -1.72
CA VAL A 92 18.06 -4.15 -2.65
C VAL A 92 18.34 -3.44 -3.98
N GLY A 93 17.71 -2.28 -4.23
CA GLY A 93 17.90 -1.49 -5.45
C GLY A 93 17.28 -2.11 -6.70
N VAL A 94 16.23 -2.90 -6.54
CA VAL A 94 15.47 -3.54 -7.62
C VAL A 94 14.22 -2.72 -7.91
N ALA A 95 13.89 -2.53 -9.19
CA ALA A 95 12.65 -1.85 -9.54
C ALA A 95 11.42 -2.65 -9.09
N ASN A 96 10.43 -1.95 -8.55
CA ASN A 96 9.18 -2.59 -8.11
C ASN A 96 8.49 -3.37 -9.23
N ASP A 97 8.54 -2.86 -10.46
CA ASP A 97 7.97 -3.52 -11.65
C ASP A 97 8.66 -4.86 -11.94
N THR A 98 9.96 -4.98 -11.64
CA THR A 98 10.69 -6.25 -11.77
C THR A 98 10.12 -7.30 -10.82
N ILE A 99 9.90 -6.94 -9.56
CA ILE A 99 9.30 -7.86 -8.57
C ILE A 99 7.86 -8.18 -8.93
N THR A 100 7.09 -7.20 -9.42
CA THR A 100 5.72 -7.41 -9.92
C THR A 100 5.71 -8.40 -11.09
N THR A 101 6.67 -8.31 -12.00
CA THR A 101 6.84 -9.25 -13.11
C THR A 101 7.12 -10.68 -12.60
N TRP A 102 7.93 -10.81 -11.53
CA TRP A 102 8.16 -12.11 -10.89
C TRP A 102 6.89 -12.68 -10.24
N ILE A 103 6.13 -11.84 -9.53
CA ILE A 103 4.85 -12.24 -8.92
C ILE A 103 3.89 -12.77 -10.00
N ASN A 104 3.82 -12.10 -11.14
CA ASN A 104 2.96 -12.49 -12.26
C ASN A 104 3.50 -13.69 -13.06
N GLY A 105 4.72 -14.15 -12.76
CA GLY A 105 5.33 -15.30 -13.43
C GLY A 105 5.88 -15.00 -14.83
N THR A 106 6.02 -13.72 -15.19
CA THR A 106 6.54 -13.30 -16.51
C THR A 106 7.94 -12.74 -16.34
N ILE A 107 8.97 -13.51 -16.75
CA ILE A 107 10.37 -13.05 -16.73
C ILE A 107 10.95 -13.21 -18.12
N ARG A 108 11.49 -12.12 -18.72
CA ARG A 108 12.24 -12.12 -19.98
C ARG A 108 11.56 -12.92 -21.11
N GLY A 109 10.22 -12.87 -21.18
CA GLY A 109 9.42 -13.61 -22.18
C GLY A 109 9.20 -15.09 -21.86
N GLY A 110 9.57 -15.54 -20.65
CA GLY A 110 9.34 -16.89 -20.14
C GLY A 110 8.85 -16.88 -18.69
N THR A 111 8.44 -18.05 -18.20
CA THR A 111 8.00 -18.21 -16.80
C THR A 111 9.16 -18.81 -15.98
N SER A 112 9.73 -18.05 -15.04
CA SER A 112 10.65 -18.60 -14.05
C SER A 112 9.89 -19.07 -12.83
N SER A 113 9.78 -20.39 -12.64
CA SER A 113 9.07 -20.96 -11.49
C SER A 113 9.72 -20.62 -10.14
N ALA A 114 11.04 -20.45 -10.08
CA ALA A 114 11.77 -20.14 -8.86
C ALA A 114 11.51 -18.69 -8.41
N HIS A 115 11.72 -17.70 -9.28
CA HIS A 115 11.43 -16.29 -9.00
C HIS A 115 9.95 -16.07 -8.65
N SER A 116 9.04 -16.69 -9.42
CA SER A 116 7.62 -16.56 -9.16
C SER A 116 7.22 -17.13 -7.80
N ARG A 117 7.78 -18.27 -7.39
CA ARG A 117 7.50 -18.86 -6.08
C ARG A 117 8.00 -17.97 -4.95
N ALA A 118 9.24 -17.49 -5.01
CA ALA A 118 9.81 -16.62 -4.00
C ALA A 118 9.03 -15.29 -3.89
N ALA A 119 8.80 -14.61 -5.02
CA ALA A 119 8.09 -13.33 -5.02
C ALA A 119 6.63 -13.45 -4.54
N LYS A 120 5.95 -14.56 -4.83
CA LYS A 120 4.62 -14.86 -4.27
C LYS A 120 4.67 -15.11 -2.77
N ARG A 121 5.71 -15.79 -2.26
CA ARG A 121 5.93 -15.95 -0.81
C ARG A 121 6.10 -14.57 -0.16
N TRP A 122 6.95 -13.71 -0.69
CA TRP A 122 7.16 -12.35 -0.16
C TRP A 122 5.86 -11.53 -0.14
N LYS A 123 5.07 -11.67 -1.21
CA LYS A 123 3.74 -11.01 -1.28
C LYS A 123 2.82 -11.53 -0.19
N MET A 124 2.74 -12.85 0.02
CA MET A 124 1.90 -13.46 1.05
C MET A 124 2.32 -13.03 2.47
N GLU A 125 3.62 -12.99 2.77
CA GLU A 125 4.12 -12.53 4.07
C GLU A 125 3.82 -11.05 4.32
N SER A 126 3.98 -10.21 3.29
CA SER A 126 3.60 -8.80 3.34
C SER A 126 2.10 -8.62 3.58
N GLU A 127 1.27 -9.38 2.89
CA GLU A 127 -0.18 -9.39 3.02
C GLU A 127 -0.64 -9.84 4.39
N SER A 128 -0.07 -10.96 4.90
CA SER A 128 -0.35 -11.46 6.25
C SER A 128 -0.05 -10.41 7.32
N ALA A 129 1.10 -9.76 7.25
CA ALA A 129 1.47 -8.72 8.20
C ALA A 129 0.53 -7.51 8.17
N LEU A 130 0.00 -7.15 6.99
CA LEU A 130 -1.00 -6.08 6.86
C LEU A 130 -2.36 -6.54 7.41
N PHE A 131 -2.74 -7.80 7.17
CA PHE A 131 -3.98 -8.37 7.67
C PHE A 131 -4.00 -8.39 9.21
N ASP A 132 -2.91 -8.82 9.84
CA ASP A 132 -2.76 -8.77 11.31
C ASP A 132 -2.91 -7.34 11.83
N GLY A 133 -2.28 -6.37 11.16
CA GLY A 133 -2.42 -4.97 11.54
C GLY A 133 -3.84 -4.42 11.36
N ALA A 134 -4.58 -4.90 10.38
CA ALA A 134 -5.97 -4.52 10.14
C ALA A 134 -6.91 -5.13 11.19
N THR A 135 -6.69 -6.40 11.56
CA THR A 135 -7.57 -7.14 12.48
C THR A 135 -7.28 -6.84 13.96
N GLU A 136 -6.02 -6.82 14.37
CA GLU A 136 -5.65 -6.61 15.77
C GLU A 136 -5.76 -5.15 16.22
N LYS A 137 -5.42 -4.21 15.35
CA LYS A 137 -5.31 -2.79 15.68
C LYS A 137 -6.31 -1.90 14.98
N ASN A 138 -7.24 -2.47 14.20
CA ASN A 138 -8.18 -1.72 13.34
C ASN A 138 -7.47 -0.60 12.55
N SER A 139 -6.27 -0.89 12.06
CA SER A 139 -5.45 0.09 11.36
C SER A 139 -6.04 0.41 9.98
N ILE A 140 -6.64 1.59 9.85
CA ILE A 140 -7.18 2.09 8.57
C ILE A 140 -6.12 2.06 7.47
N GLY A 141 -4.85 2.37 7.81
CA GLY A 141 -3.73 2.29 6.88
C GLY A 141 -3.47 0.88 6.35
N CYS A 142 -3.56 -0.14 7.22
CA CYS A 142 -3.41 -1.54 6.80
C CYS A 142 -4.59 -1.98 5.91
N ILE A 143 -5.82 -1.59 6.27
CA ILE A 143 -7.02 -1.87 5.46
C ILE A 143 -6.90 -1.22 4.07
N PHE A 144 -6.48 0.04 4.02
CA PHE A 144 -6.26 0.74 2.76
C PHE A 144 -5.17 0.07 1.91
N ALA A 145 -4.05 -0.32 2.52
CA ALA A 145 -2.96 -1.01 1.82
C ALA A 145 -3.40 -2.37 1.27
N LEU A 146 -4.19 -3.15 2.03
CA LEU A 146 -4.77 -4.41 1.54
C LEU A 146 -5.66 -4.19 0.32
N LYS A 147 -6.52 -3.16 0.34
CA LYS A 147 -7.36 -2.81 -0.80
C LYS A 147 -6.54 -2.36 -2.01
N ALA A 148 -5.61 -1.43 -1.81
CA ALA A 148 -4.86 -0.82 -2.91
C ALA A 148 -3.81 -1.75 -3.54
N CYS A 149 -3.12 -2.57 -2.72
CA CYS A 149 -1.96 -3.35 -3.18
C CYS A 149 -2.25 -4.84 -3.34
N HIS A 150 -3.27 -5.38 -2.65
CA HIS A 150 -3.56 -6.80 -2.61
C HIS A 150 -4.93 -7.17 -3.20
N GLY A 151 -5.71 -6.19 -3.67
CA GLY A 151 -6.97 -6.41 -4.38
C GLY A 151 -8.15 -6.79 -3.48
N TYR A 152 -8.07 -6.52 -2.18
CA TYR A 152 -9.22 -6.67 -1.28
C TYR A 152 -10.28 -5.63 -1.64
N ALA A 153 -11.46 -6.09 -2.05
CA ALA A 153 -12.62 -5.23 -2.30
C ALA A 153 -13.59 -5.32 -1.12
N GLU A 154 -14.22 -4.21 -0.78
CA GLU A 154 -15.45 -4.30 -0.01
C GLU A 154 -16.48 -5.04 -0.87
N ALA A 155 -17.25 -5.95 -0.26
CA ALA A 155 -18.44 -6.46 -0.92
C ALA A 155 -19.25 -5.23 -1.33
N ALA A 156 -19.47 -5.08 -2.64
CA ALA A 156 -20.30 -3.99 -3.14
C ALA A 156 -21.63 -4.09 -2.41
N GLN A 157 -21.90 -3.17 -1.49
CA GLN A 157 -23.26 -2.97 -1.06
C GLN A 157 -23.96 -2.49 -2.31
N GLU A 158 -24.72 -3.39 -2.94
CA GLU A 158 -25.79 -2.98 -3.83
C GLU A 158 -26.69 -2.09 -2.96
N ILE A 159 -26.45 -0.80 -2.98
CA ILE A 159 -27.49 0.13 -2.62
C ILE A 159 -28.52 -0.08 -3.72
N ARG A 160 -29.43 -1.02 -3.48
CA ARG A 160 -30.71 -1.01 -4.18
C ARG A 160 -31.33 0.32 -3.75
N VAL A 161 -31.05 1.35 -4.53
CA VAL A 161 -31.97 2.47 -4.64
C VAL A 161 -33.24 1.83 -5.19
N THR A 162 -34.07 1.31 -4.30
CA THR A 162 -35.50 1.22 -4.56
C THR A 162 -35.85 2.69 -4.77
N THR A 163 -35.74 3.14 -6.01
CA THR A 163 -36.64 4.17 -6.51
C THR A 163 -38.01 3.57 -6.23
N GLY A 164 -38.51 3.84 -4.97
CA GLY A 164 -39.92 3.75 -4.75
C GLY A 164 -40.44 4.57 -5.90
N THR A 165 -41.18 3.90 -6.78
CA THR A 165 -42.07 4.55 -7.70
C THR A 165 -43.02 5.33 -6.76
N THR A 166 -42.56 6.50 -6.31
CA THR A 166 -43.46 7.59 -6.02
C THR A 166 -44.18 7.72 -7.34
N ALA A 167 -45.41 7.21 -7.36
CA ALA A 167 -46.31 7.45 -8.45
C ALA A 167 -46.06 8.91 -8.81
N GLN A 168 -45.62 9.19 -10.02
CA GLN A 168 -45.48 10.56 -10.48
C GLN A 168 -46.86 11.14 -10.33
N GLU A 169 -47.09 11.91 -9.22
CA GLU A 169 -48.31 12.67 -9.07
C GLU A 169 -48.42 13.46 -10.35
N SER A 170 -49.54 13.29 -11.05
CA SER A 170 -49.75 13.99 -12.30
C SER A 170 -49.68 15.49 -12.02
N ARG A 171 -49.25 16.28 -12.98
CA ARG A 171 -49.18 17.75 -12.85
C ARG A 171 -50.53 18.35 -12.38
N GLU A 172 -51.60 17.65 -12.67
CA GLU A 172 -52.97 17.99 -12.31
C GLU A 172 -53.24 17.67 -10.82
N GLU A 173 -52.76 16.56 -10.25
CA GLU A 173 -52.87 16.23 -8.83
C GLU A 173 -52.05 17.19 -7.95
N ILE A 174 -50.87 17.57 -8.42
CA ILE A 174 -50.02 18.56 -7.74
C ILE A 174 -50.72 19.94 -7.76
N ALA A 175 -51.28 20.36 -8.88
CA ALA A 175 -52.00 21.61 -9.03
C ALA A 175 -53.24 21.67 -8.12
N GLN A 176 -53.96 20.54 -7.99
CA GLN A 176 -55.16 20.44 -7.15
C GLN A 176 -54.80 20.52 -5.65
N LYS A 177 -53.72 19.87 -5.23
CA LYS A 177 -53.22 19.88 -3.86
C LYS A 177 -52.77 21.27 -3.39
N TYR A 178 -52.27 22.09 -4.30
CA TYR A 178 -51.89 23.47 -4.02
C TYR A 178 -53.06 24.46 -4.20
N ALA A 179 -54.10 24.15 -4.97
CA ALA A 179 -55.29 24.96 -5.09
C ALA A 179 -56.10 24.96 -3.79
N ASP A 180 -56.22 23.80 -3.14
CA ASP A 180 -56.95 23.68 -1.85
C ASP A 180 -56.22 24.33 -0.67
N SER A 181 -54.89 24.62 -0.80
CA SER A 181 -54.10 25.28 0.23
C SER A 181 -54.03 26.80 0.09
N LEU A 182 -54.65 27.38 -0.93
CA LEU A 182 -54.65 28.82 -1.24
C LEU A 182 -55.92 29.55 -0.82
N GLU A 183 -56.77 29.01 0.09
CA GLU A 183 -57.75 29.80 0.79
C GLU A 183 -57.03 30.72 1.79
N LEU A 184 -56.74 31.94 1.32
CA LEU A 184 -56.27 33.00 2.19
C LEU A 184 -57.40 33.39 3.17
N PRO A 185 -57.14 33.50 4.48
CA PRO A 185 -58.13 33.99 5.43
C PRO A 185 -58.54 35.41 5.01
N GLU A 186 -59.84 35.65 4.97
CA GLU A 186 -60.41 37.02 4.69
C GLU A 186 -59.81 38.01 5.69
N PRO A 187 -59.38 39.18 5.21
CA PRO A 187 -58.89 40.23 6.11
C PRO A 187 -60.08 40.74 7.02
N GLU A 188 -59.88 40.60 8.33
CA GLU A 188 -60.79 41.18 9.29
C GLU A 188 -60.89 42.71 9.07
N ALA A 189 -62.11 43.18 8.84
CA ALA A 189 -62.36 44.59 8.69
C ALA A 189 -62.06 45.31 10.03
N PRO A 190 -61.40 46.49 10.03
CA PRO A 190 -61.16 47.22 11.25
C PRO A 190 -62.50 47.70 11.82
N GLU A 191 -62.80 47.37 13.07
CA GLU A 191 -63.88 47.98 13.86
C GLU A 191 -63.56 49.47 14.06
N LEU A 192 -64.53 50.32 13.71
CA LEU A 192 -64.51 51.76 13.94
C LEU A 192 -64.92 52.11 15.39
#